data_e7790a6581448488570b9decefa54bd1
#
_entry.id   e7790a6581448488570b9decefa54bd1
#
_cell.length_a   1.000
_cell.length_b   1.000
_cell.length_c   1.000
_cell.angle_alpha   90.00
_cell.angle_beta   90.00
_cell.angle_gamma   90.00
#
_symmetry.space_group_name_H-M   'P 1'
#
loop_
_entity.id
_entity.type
_entity.pdbx_description
1 polymer ?
#
loop_
_entity_poly.entity_id
_entity_poly.type
_entity_poly.pdbx_seq_one_letter_code
_entity_poly.pdbx_strand_id
1 'polypeptide(L)'
;MQAGSAAIVGSQRITSSSLDQQVSNLQQASKPLGSQITLTAAEQPRAVLTWLIRFSIMDQLAADNGISVTQAQSQTGLSEIQSEAASSASQEGYSSATALFLGNGITPQMLPALGTWVAQETAYQTKVNGGKQITSQAESNTVTAKYNKAECQAAKSLNISVSPQFGRLDYSTYTVVAAKNTLSQPAGVPSPASTTGLTPAC
;
A
#
# COMPACT_ATOMS: atom_id res chain seq x y z
N MET A 1 18.33 2.94 13.54
CA MET A 1 16.87 2.85 13.83
C MET A 1 16.63 2.92 15.33
N GLN A 2 15.50 3.50 15.75
CA GLN A 2 15.09 3.50 17.16
C GLN A 2 14.57 2.11 17.56
N ALA A 3 14.90 1.66 18.76
CA ALA A 3 14.41 0.38 19.28
C ALA A 3 12.87 0.31 19.26
N GLY A 4 12.31 -0.84 18.89
CA GLY A 4 10.86 -1.04 18.77
C GLY A 4 10.19 -0.34 17.58
N SER A 5 10.94 0.10 16.56
CA SER A 5 10.37 0.61 15.30
C SER A 5 10.34 -0.50 14.25
N ALA A 6 9.19 -0.65 13.59
CA ALA A 6 9.06 -1.46 12.37
C ALA A 6 9.54 -0.67 11.14
N ALA A 7 9.16 0.61 11.06
CA ALA A 7 9.68 1.55 10.06
C ALA A 7 9.69 2.98 10.61
N ILE A 8 10.50 3.82 9.97
CA ILE A 8 10.47 5.28 10.13
C ILE A 8 10.20 5.85 8.74
N VAL A 9 9.19 6.72 8.63
CA VAL A 9 8.76 7.36 7.38
C VAL A 9 8.79 8.87 7.61
N GLY A 10 9.84 9.54 7.18
CA GLY A 10 10.07 10.92 7.54
C GLY A 10 10.20 11.10 9.05
N SER A 11 9.31 11.89 9.63
CA SER A 11 9.20 12.09 11.09
C SER A 11 8.25 11.08 11.77
N GLN A 12 7.48 10.31 11.02
CA GLN A 12 6.52 9.35 11.56
C GLN A 12 7.20 8.01 11.88
N ARG A 13 6.82 7.44 13.01
CA ARG A 13 7.30 6.13 13.47
C ARG A 13 6.19 5.11 13.44
N ILE A 14 6.36 4.07 12.65
CA ILE A 14 5.54 2.86 12.72
C ILE A 14 6.21 1.94 13.75
N THR A 15 5.54 1.69 14.88
CA THR A 15 6.09 0.84 15.94
C THR A 15 5.91 -0.63 15.62
N SER A 16 6.78 -1.49 16.15
CA SER A 16 6.62 -2.95 16.04
C SER A 16 5.31 -3.41 16.69
N SER A 17 4.93 -2.83 17.84
CA SER A 17 3.67 -3.18 18.49
C SER A 17 2.43 -2.81 17.68
N SER A 18 2.44 -1.66 16.98
CA SER A 18 1.36 -1.30 16.06
C SER A 18 1.28 -2.26 14.87
N LEU A 19 2.44 -2.65 14.32
CA LEU A 19 2.48 -3.64 13.25
C LEU A 19 1.97 -5.00 13.73
N ASP A 20 2.43 -5.47 14.89
CA ASP A 20 2.01 -6.75 15.48
C ASP A 20 0.49 -6.78 15.72
N GLN A 21 -0.08 -5.66 16.17
CA GLN A 21 -1.54 -5.53 16.32
C GLN A 21 -2.26 -5.68 14.98
N GLN A 22 -1.77 -5.02 13.92
CA GLN A 22 -2.38 -5.14 12.59
C GLN A 22 -2.21 -6.56 12.00
N VAL A 23 -1.07 -7.21 12.23
CA VAL A 23 -0.88 -8.61 11.82
C VAL A 23 -1.84 -9.53 12.57
N SER A 24 -2.05 -9.32 13.88
CA SER A 24 -3.06 -10.06 14.65
C SER A 24 -4.47 -9.85 14.10
N ASN A 25 -4.83 -8.60 13.76
CA ASN A 25 -6.12 -8.27 13.13
C ASN A 25 -6.27 -8.99 11.77
N LEU A 26 -5.20 -9.00 10.95
CA LEU A 26 -5.18 -9.74 9.68
C LEU A 26 -5.45 -11.23 9.89
N GLN A 27 -4.73 -11.84 10.82
CA GLN A 27 -4.88 -13.27 11.15
C GLN A 27 -6.30 -13.59 11.64
N GLN A 28 -6.85 -12.78 12.51
CA GLN A 28 -8.22 -12.97 13.02
C GLN A 28 -9.26 -12.86 11.91
N ALA A 29 -9.15 -11.82 11.06
CA ALA A 29 -10.08 -11.61 9.96
C ALA A 29 -9.97 -12.68 8.86
N SER A 30 -8.78 -13.27 8.69
CA SER A 30 -8.52 -14.31 7.68
C SER A 30 -9.01 -15.70 8.11
N LYS A 31 -9.23 -15.96 9.40
CA LYS A 31 -9.66 -17.30 9.89
C LYS A 31 -10.86 -17.90 9.17
N PRO A 32 -11.97 -17.15 8.94
CA PRO A 32 -13.13 -17.71 8.27
C PRO A 32 -12.91 -17.97 6.77
N LEU A 33 -11.85 -17.41 6.16
CA LEU A 33 -11.56 -17.56 4.74
C LEU A 33 -10.60 -18.74 4.44
N GLY A 34 -9.96 -19.29 5.45
CA GLY A 34 -9.12 -20.48 5.35
C GLY A 34 -8.01 -20.34 4.29
N SER A 35 -7.95 -21.29 3.35
CA SER A 35 -6.92 -21.35 2.30
C SER A 35 -7.02 -20.28 1.22
N GLN A 36 -8.03 -19.43 1.23
CA GLN A 36 -8.15 -18.33 0.26
C GLN A 36 -7.11 -17.23 0.51
N ILE A 37 -6.60 -17.12 1.74
CA ILE A 37 -5.52 -16.17 2.07
C ILE A 37 -4.20 -16.93 2.03
N THR A 38 -3.41 -16.66 1.00
CA THR A 38 -2.15 -17.37 0.72
C THR A 38 -0.93 -16.74 1.37
N LEU A 39 -1.08 -15.58 2.05
CA LEU A 39 0.03 -14.92 2.74
C LEU A 39 0.58 -15.82 3.86
N THR A 40 1.83 -16.21 3.72
CA THR A 40 2.55 -16.95 4.78
C THR A 40 2.76 -16.08 6.02
N ALA A 41 3.00 -16.70 7.17
CA ALA A 41 3.29 -15.98 8.41
C ALA A 41 4.46 -14.98 8.29
N ALA A 42 5.44 -15.27 7.42
CA ALA A 42 6.58 -14.39 7.16
C ALA A 42 6.24 -13.22 6.20
N GLU A 43 5.21 -13.36 5.37
CA GLU A 43 4.77 -12.32 4.44
C GLU A 43 3.78 -11.34 5.05
N GLN A 44 2.95 -11.79 5.99
CA GLN A 44 1.93 -10.97 6.63
C GLN A 44 2.47 -9.65 7.20
N PRO A 45 3.54 -9.63 8.01
CA PRO A 45 4.09 -8.37 8.52
C PRO A 45 4.57 -7.43 7.41
N ARG A 46 5.13 -7.99 6.33
CA ARG A 46 5.61 -7.19 5.19
C ARG A 46 4.45 -6.58 4.40
N ALA A 47 3.40 -7.36 4.14
CA ALA A 47 2.22 -6.88 3.44
C ALA A 47 1.53 -5.76 4.21
N VAL A 48 1.30 -5.95 5.51
CA VAL A 48 0.73 -4.91 6.38
C VAL A 48 1.62 -3.67 6.44
N LEU A 49 2.92 -3.84 6.65
CA LEU A 49 3.87 -2.72 6.75
C LEU A 49 3.95 -1.94 5.43
N THR A 50 3.83 -2.61 4.30
CA THR A 50 3.74 -1.97 2.97
C THR A 50 2.62 -0.94 2.94
N TRP A 51 1.42 -1.30 3.37
CA TRP A 51 0.28 -0.38 3.37
C TRP A 51 0.44 0.77 4.36
N LEU A 52 0.95 0.50 5.56
CA LEU A 52 1.22 1.57 6.53
C LEU A 52 2.22 2.60 5.98
N ILE A 53 3.24 2.15 5.24
CA ILE A 53 4.19 3.04 4.57
C ILE A 53 3.51 3.80 3.43
N ARG A 54 2.72 3.13 2.59
CA ARG A 54 1.99 3.77 1.48
C ARG A 54 1.04 4.87 1.95
N PHE A 55 0.31 4.63 3.03
CA PHE A 55 -0.54 5.67 3.62
C PHE A 55 0.29 6.90 4.04
N SER A 56 1.43 6.69 4.69
CA SER A 56 2.32 7.79 5.07
C SER A 56 2.91 8.55 3.88
N ILE A 57 3.24 7.86 2.78
CA ILE A 57 3.70 8.50 1.53
C ILE A 57 2.59 9.37 0.95
N MET A 58 1.36 8.86 0.91
CA MET A 58 0.23 9.60 0.36
C MET A 58 -0.15 10.80 1.22
N ASP A 59 -0.12 10.66 2.55
CA ASP A 59 -0.34 11.77 3.48
C ASP A 59 0.68 12.88 3.25
N GLN A 60 1.96 12.54 3.03
CA GLN A 60 3.01 13.52 2.72
C GLN A 60 2.74 14.18 1.36
N LEU A 61 2.43 13.39 0.33
CA LEU A 61 2.11 13.92 -1.00
C LEU A 61 0.91 14.88 -0.94
N ALA A 62 -0.12 14.52 -0.19
CA ALA A 62 -1.30 15.37 0.00
C ALA A 62 -0.93 16.67 0.73
N ALA A 63 -0.16 16.59 1.81
CA ALA A 63 0.30 17.75 2.58
C ALA A 63 1.16 18.70 1.73
N ASP A 64 2.13 18.18 0.98
CA ASP A 64 3.02 18.96 0.10
C ASP A 64 2.23 19.69 -1.01
N ASN A 65 1.06 19.18 -1.35
CA ASN A 65 0.20 19.75 -2.38
C ASN A 65 -1.00 20.54 -1.82
N GLY A 66 -1.09 20.72 -0.50
CA GLY A 66 -2.20 21.43 0.14
C GLY A 66 -3.55 20.74 -0.08
N ILE A 67 -3.54 19.39 -0.22
CA ILE A 67 -4.73 18.58 -0.37
C ILE A 67 -5.22 18.18 1.03
N SER A 68 -6.48 18.50 1.31
CA SER A 68 -7.20 18.00 2.46
C SER A 68 -8.48 17.32 1.99
N VAL A 69 -8.80 16.18 2.60
CA VAL A 69 -10.01 15.43 2.28
C VAL A 69 -10.94 15.41 3.49
N THR A 70 -12.21 15.53 3.23
CA THR A 70 -13.25 15.44 4.27
C THR A 70 -13.57 13.99 4.58
N GLN A 71 -14.22 13.75 5.71
CA GLN A 71 -14.70 12.41 6.07
C GLN A 71 -15.66 11.85 5.00
N ALA A 72 -16.52 12.70 4.42
CA ALA A 72 -17.43 12.28 3.35
C ALA A 72 -16.66 11.82 2.10
N GLN A 73 -15.62 12.53 1.70
CA GLN A 73 -14.76 12.12 0.59
C GLN A 73 -14.03 10.80 0.88
N SER A 74 -13.53 10.63 2.10
CA SER A 74 -12.90 9.36 2.51
C SER A 74 -13.89 8.18 2.48
N GLN A 75 -15.15 8.40 2.88
CA GLN A 75 -16.20 7.39 2.79
C GLN A 75 -16.55 7.04 1.33
N THR A 76 -16.61 8.05 0.45
CA THR A 76 -16.80 7.85 -0.99
C THR A 76 -15.65 7.03 -1.56
N GLY A 77 -14.41 7.41 -1.31
CA GLY A 77 -13.24 6.66 -1.77
C GLY A 77 -13.21 5.22 -1.25
N LEU A 78 -13.65 4.99 0.00
CA LEU A 78 -13.78 3.62 0.52
C LEU A 78 -14.85 2.83 -0.25
N SER A 79 -15.99 3.44 -0.56
CA SER A 79 -17.06 2.76 -1.31
C SER A 79 -16.62 2.44 -2.74
N GLU A 80 -15.89 3.33 -3.38
CA GLU A 80 -15.33 3.14 -4.72
C GLU A 80 -14.36 1.95 -4.76
N ILE A 81 -13.36 1.93 -3.88
CA ILE A 81 -12.38 0.83 -3.85
C ILE A 81 -13.00 -0.51 -3.43
N GLN A 82 -14.02 -0.51 -2.58
CA GLN A 82 -14.76 -1.72 -2.24
C GLN A 82 -15.55 -2.26 -3.43
N SER A 83 -16.16 -1.39 -4.21
CA SER A 83 -16.89 -1.77 -5.44
C SER A 83 -15.94 -2.31 -6.51
N GLU A 84 -14.80 -1.67 -6.70
CA GLU A 84 -13.75 -2.12 -7.62
C GLU A 84 -13.20 -3.48 -7.17
N ALA A 85 -12.86 -3.62 -5.90
CA ALA A 85 -12.38 -4.88 -5.33
C ALA A 85 -13.43 -6.00 -5.47
N ALA A 86 -14.72 -5.71 -5.32
CA ALA A 86 -15.78 -6.69 -5.52
C ALA A 86 -15.90 -7.16 -6.97
N SER A 87 -15.66 -6.28 -7.93
CA SER A 87 -15.69 -6.61 -9.37
C SER A 87 -14.43 -7.35 -9.83
N SER A 88 -13.26 -7.07 -9.24
CA SER A 88 -11.98 -7.68 -9.64
C SER A 88 -11.61 -8.93 -8.86
N ALA A 89 -12.20 -9.17 -7.68
CA ALA A 89 -11.82 -10.23 -6.77
C ALA A 89 -11.75 -11.62 -7.44
N SER A 90 -12.76 -11.99 -8.22
CA SER A 90 -12.80 -13.29 -8.89
C SER A 90 -11.72 -13.45 -9.97
N GLN A 91 -11.36 -12.36 -10.63
CA GLN A 91 -10.28 -12.36 -11.65
C GLN A 91 -8.90 -12.55 -11.00
N GLU A 92 -8.76 -12.09 -9.76
CA GLU A 92 -7.54 -12.23 -8.97
C GLU A 92 -7.52 -13.50 -8.11
N GLY A 93 -8.54 -14.36 -8.23
CA GLY A 93 -8.62 -15.64 -7.52
C GLY A 93 -9.19 -15.56 -6.10
N TYR A 94 -9.83 -14.44 -5.74
CA TYR A 94 -10.47 -14.26 -4.44
C TYR A 94 -11.99 -14.41 -4.53
N SER A 95 -12.61 -14.90 -3.45
CA SER A 95 -14.07 -15.09 -3.38
C SER A 95 -14.86 -13.80 -3.11
N SER A 96 -14.20 -12.75 -2.66
CA SER A 96 -14.84 -11.48 -2.28
C SER A 96 -13.83 -10.34 -2.19
N ALA A 97 -14.32 -9.09 -2.19
CA ALA A 97 -13.51 -7.91 -1.88
C ALA A 97 -12.77 -8.02 -0.54
N THR A 98 -13.43 -8.58 0.48
CA THR A 98 -12.79 -8.80 1.79
C THR A 98 -11.61 -9.77 1.68
N ALA A 99 -11.77 -10.87 0.94
CA ALA A 99 -10.69 -11.83 0.72
C ALA A 99 -9.53 -11.19 -0.06
N LEU A 100 -9.82 -10.37 -1.06
CA LEU A 100 -8.83 -9.60 -1.83
C LEU A 100 -8.05 -8.62 -0.92
N PHE A 101 -8.72 -7.85 -0.10
CA PHE A 101 -8.06 -6.93 0.85
C PHE A 101 -7.16 -7.69 1.82
N LEU A 102 -7.66 -8.75 2.45
CA LEU A 102 -6.88 -9.54 3.41
C LEU A 102 -5.70 -10.24 2.72
N GLY A 103 -5.88 -10.75 1.50
CA GLY A 103 -4.82 -11.35 0.69
C GLY A 103 -3.71 -10.36 0.33
N ASN A 104 -4.01 -9.07 0.30
CA ASN A 104 -3.06 -7.99 0.09
C ASN A 104 -2.55 -7.35 1.41
N GLY A 105 -2.92 -7.87 2.58
CA GLY A 105 -2.47 -7.37 3.88
C GLY A 105 -3.23 -6.16 4.40
N ILE A 106 -4.38 -5.83 3.82
CA ILE A 106 -5.26 -4.74 4.27
C ILE A 106 -6.26 -5.31 5.28
N THR A 107 -6.18 -4.88 6.53
CA THR A 107 -7.08 -5.30 7.59
C THR A 107 -8.37 -4.48 7.59
N PRO A 108 -9.48 -4.97 8.19
CA PRO A 108 -10.70 -4.17 8.35
C PRO A 108 -10.46 -2.84 9.08
N GLN A 109 -9.51 -2.80 10.03
CA GLN A 109 -9.13 -1.59 10.77
C GLN A 109 -8.39 -0.56 9.90
N MET A 110 -7.81 -0.99 8.78
CA MET A 110 -7.12 -0.11 7.83
C MET A 110 -8.06 0.48 6.76
N LEU A 111 -9.29 -0.01 6.63
CA LEU A 111 -10.23 0.45 5.59
C LEU A 111 -10.53 1.95 5.66
N PRO A 112 -10.68 2.60 6.82
CA PRO A 112 -10.85 4.06 6.86
C PRO A 112 -9.64 4.82 6.29
N ALA A 113 -8.42 4.36 6.59
CA ALA A 113 -7.19 4.94 6.03
C ALA A 113 -7.09 4.67 4.51
N LEU A 114 -7.51 3.50 4.04
CA LEU A 114 -7.57 3.19 2.61
C LEU A 114 -8.55 4.13 1.89
N GLY A 115 -9.72 4.39 2.45
CA GLY A 115 -10.68 5.35 1.88
C GLY A 115 -10.11 6.78 1.83
N THR A 116 -9.36 7.18 2.84
CA THR A 116 -8.65 8.47 2.85
C THR A 116 -7.58 8.50 1.75
N TRP A 117 -6.79 7.45 1.62
CA TRP A 117 -5.76 7.30 0.58
C TRP A 117 -6.36 7.45 -0.83
N VAL A 118 -7.48 6.76 -1.14
CA VAL A 118 -8.18 6.87 -2.43
C VAL A 118 -8.69 8.30 -2.67
N ALA A 119 -9.28 8.93 -1.65
CA ALA A 119 -9.78 10.31 -1.78
C ALA A 119 -8.65 11.32 -2.03
N GLN A 120 -7.50 11.15 -1.36
CA GLN A 120 -6.31 11.98 -1.58
C GLN A 120 -5.73 11.79 -2.98
N GLU A 121 -5.66 10.55 -3.47
CA GLU A 121 -5.22 10.24 -4.83
C GLU A 121 -6.12 10.90 -5.87
N THR A 122 -7.43 10.74 -5.75
CA THR A 122 -8.43 11.37 -6.64
C THR A 122 -8.31 12.89 -6.62
N ALA A 123 -8.16 13.50 -5.44
CA ALA A 123 -7.97 14.93 -5.31
C ALA A 123 -6.66 15.42 -5.96
N TYR A 124 -5.58 14.65 -5.81
CA TYR A 124 -4.31 14.95 -6.47
C TYR A 124 -4.43 14.84 -7.99
N GLN A 125 -5.01 13.76 -8.50
CA GLN A 125 -5.22 13.56 -9.95
C GLN A 125 -6.07 14.68 -10.54
N THR A 126 -7.15 15.07 -9.88
CA THR A 126 -7.98 16.22 -10.26
C THR A 126 -7.17 17.51 -10.31
N LYS A 127 -6.35 17.78 -9.29
CA LYS A 127 -5.50 18.97 -9.23
C LYS A 127 -4.52 19.02 -10.40
N VAL A 128 -3.81 17.93 -10.70
CA VAL A 128 -2.81 17.91 -11.80
C VAL A 128 -3.45 17.88 -13.18
N ASN A 129 -4.75 17.57 -13.28
CA ASN A 129 -5.56 17.70 -14.48
C ASN A 129 -6.22 19.10 -14.61
N GLY A 130 -5.78 20.06 -13.81
CA GLY A 130 -6.31 21.44 -13.88
C GLY A 130 -7.73 21.59 -13.35
N GLY A 131 -8.16 20.76 -12.41
CA GLY A 131 -9.50 20.74 -11.83
C GLY A 131 -10.58 20.09 -12.70
N LYS A 132 -10.18 19.45 -13.81
CA LYS A 132 -11.11 18.80 -14.75
C LYS A 132 -11.20 17.31 -14.49
N GLN A 133 -12.36 16.73 -14.85
CA GLN A 133 -12.48 15.28 -14.89
C GLN A 133 -11.63 14.70 -16.02
N ILE A 134 -11.11 13.48 -15.81
CA ILE A 134 -10.41 12.72 -16.85
C ILE A 134 -11.46 12.16 -17.80
N THR A 135 -11.37 12.51 -19.07
CA THR A 135 -12.39 12.14 -20.09
C THR A 135 -11.83 11.24 -21.19
N SER A 136 -10.51 11.08 -21.24
CA SER A 136 -9.86 10.22 -22.26
C SER A 136 -8.73 9.38 -21.67
N GLN A 137 -8.42 8.27 -22.34
CA GLN A 137 -7.29 7.41 -21.96
C GLN A 137 -5.95 8.15 -22.02
N ALA A 138 -5.77 9.07 -22.96
CA ALA A 138 -4.55 9.86 -23.08
C ALA A 138 -4.37 10.81 -21.88
N GLU A 139 -5.45 11.44 -21.41
CA GLU A 139 -5.46 12.24 -20.18
C GLU A 139 -5.16 11.37 -18.96
N SER A 140 -5.82 10.21 -18.84
CA SER A 140 -5.58 9.24 -17.78
C SER A 140 -4.11 8.85 -17.70
N ASN A 141 -3.50 8.46 -18.81
CA ASN A 141 -2.09 8.10 -18.87
C ASN A 141 -1.17 9.27 -18.44
N THR A 142 -1.50 10.49 -18.86
CA THR A 142 -0.73 11.69 -18.50
C THR A 142 -0.84 11.99 -17.00
N VAL A 143 -2.04 11.91 -16.43
CA VAL A 143 -2.29 12.15 -15.01
C VAL A 143 -1.60 11.07 -14.16
N THR A 144 -1.73 9.81 -14.54
CA THR A 144 -1.05 8.69 -13.88
C THR A 144 0.47 8.86 -13.87
N ALA A 145 1.07 9.27 -15.01
CA ALA A 145 2.50 9.52 -15.07
C ALA A 145 2.95 10.65 -14.14
N LYS A 146 2.16 11.74 -14.03
CA LYS A 146 2.42 12.84 -13.10
C LYS A 146 2.28 12.38 -11.65
N TYR A 147 1.23 11.60 -11.35
CA TYR A 147 1.00 11.04 -10.02
C TYR A 147 2.17 10.15 -9.60
N ASN A 148 2.54 9.17 -10.40
CA ASN A 148 3.64 8.24 -10.12
C ASN A 148 4.96 8.99 -9.87
N LYS A 149 5.23 10.04 -10.67
CA LYS A 149 6.43 10.88 -10.46
C LYS A 149 6.39 11.61 -9.12
N ALA A 150 5.25 12.17 -8.76
CA ALA A 150 5.10 12.92 -7.51
C ALA A 150 5.14 11.99 -6.28
N GLU A 151 4.50 10.82 -6.35
CA GLU A 151 4.58 9.80 -5.32
C GLU A 151 6.03 9.33 -5.10
N CYS A 152 6.77 9.10 -6.19
CA CYS A 152 8.20 8.79 -6.13
C CYS A 152 9.01 9.89 -5.42
N GLN A 153 8.76 11.14 -5.73
CA GLN A 153 9.45 12.27 -5.09
C GLN A 153 9.11 12.35 -3.60
N ALA A 154 7.84 12.19 -3.22
CA ALA A 154 7.39 12.15 -1.84
C ALA A 154 8.06 10.99 -1.07
N ALA A 155 8.05 9.79 -1.62
CA ALA A 155 8.68 8.62 -1.01
C ALA A 155 10.19 8.82 -0.78
N LYS A 156 10.90 9.40 -1.74
CA LYS A 156 12.33 9.69 -1.61
C LYS A 156 12.61 10.77 -0.57
N SER A 157 11.78 11.82 -0.50
CA SER A 157 11.94 12.91 0.48
C SER A 157 11.77 12.44 1.91
N LEU A 158 10.96 11.41 2.14
CA LEU A 158 10.66 10.87 3.46
C LEU A 158 11.81 10.04 4.09
N ASN A 159 12.87 9.71 3.33
CA ASN A 159 13.99 8.91 3.85
C ASN A 159 13.51 7.65 4.62
N ILE A 160 12.70 6.84 3.97
CA ILE A 160 12.04 5.69 4.58
C ILE A 160 13.06 4.64 5.01
N SER A 161 12.99 4.23 6.29
CA SER A 161 13.86 3.21 6.86
C SER A 161 13.01 2.08 7.46
N VAL A 162 13.16 0.87 6.93
CA VAL A 162 12.48 -0.35 7.42
C VAL A 162 13.44 -1.14 8.31
N SER A 163 12.93 -1.67 9.43
CA SER A 163 13.72 -2.54 10.30
C SER A 163 14.14 -3.81 9.55
N PRO A 164 15.44 -4.20 9.59
CA PRO A 164 15.95 -5.35 8.86
C PRO A 164 15.23 -6.67 9.16
N GLN A 165 14.63 -6.81 10.34
CA GLN A 165 13.82 -7.99 10.70
C GLN A 165 12.56 -8.14 9.83
N PHE A 166 12.00 -7.04 9.30
CA PHE A 166 10.84 -7.06 8.40
C PHE A 166 11.25 -7.01 6.94
N GLY A 167 12.48 -6.59 6.63
CA GLY A 167 13.00 -6.53 5.27
C GLY A 167 13.52 -5.16 4.86
N ARG A 168 13.28 -4.78 3.63
CA ARG A 168 13.64 -3.47 3.06
C ARG A 168 12.52 -2.97 2.16
N LEU A 169 12.40 -1.66 2.01
CA LEU A 169 11.50 -1.06 1.02
C LEU A 169 12.09 -1.20 -0.38
N ASP A 170 11.29 -1.69 -1.30
CA ASP A 170 11.52 -1.59 -2.73
C ASP A 170 10.82 -0.34 -3.25
N TYR A 171 11.59 0.66 -3.63
CA TYR A 171 11.06 1.94 -4.13
C TYR A 171 10.42 1.82 -5.52
N SER A 172 10.69 0.77 -6.28
CA SER A 172 10.05 0.58 -7.59
C SER A 172 8.58 0.20 -7.48
N THR A 173 8.19 -0.44 -6.38
CA THR A 173 6.83 -0.94 -6.14
C THR A 173 6.22 -0.42 -4.83
N TYR A 174 6.99 0.32 -4.02
CA TYR A 174 6.65 0.71 -2.63
C TYR A 174 6.22 -0.48 -1.76
N THR A 175 6.84 -1.63 -1.96
CA THR A 175 6.56 -2.83 -1.18
C THR A 175 7.72 -3.17 -0.25
N VAL A 176 7.39 -3.71 0.92
CA VAL A 176 8.40 -4.25 1.82
C VAL A 176 8.72 -5.67 1.39
N VAL A 177 9.93 -5.85 0.86
CA VAL A 177 10.44 -7.16 0.41
C VAL A 177 11.40 -7.74 1.45
N ALA A 178 11.57 -9.07 1.41
CA ALA A 178 12.54 -9.73 2.29
C ALA A 178 13.94 -9.13 2.12
N ALA A 179 14.68 -9.01 3.22
CA ALA A 179 16.09 -8.65 3.15
C ALA A 179 16.85 -9.75 2.38
N LYS A 180 17.70 -9.35 1.44
CA LYS A 180 18.58 -10.30 0.77
C LYS A 180 19.61 -10.79 1.80
N ASN A 181 19.43 -11.98 2.34
CA ASN A 181 20.45 -12.65 3.15
C ASN A 181 21.56 -13.15 2.22
N THR A 182 22.57 -12.31 1.97
CA THR A 182 23.73 -12.69 1.17
C THR A 182 24.64 -13.72 1.86
N LEU A 183 24.39 -14.04 3.13
CA LEU A 183 25.24 -14.94 3.92
C LEU A 183 24.79 -16.42 3.95
N SER A 184 23.63 -16.79 3.40
CA SER A 184 23.08 -18.15 3.55
C SER A 184 22.17 -18.63 2.44
N GLN A 185 22.18 -18.06 1.22
CA GLN A 185 21.41 -18.61 0.10
C GLN A 185 22.29 -19.47 -0.79
N PRO A 186 21.92 -20.77 -1.00
CA PRO A 186 22.42 -21.52 -2.14
C PRO A 186 22.01 -20.79 -3.42
N ALA A 187 22.96 -20.59 -4.33
CA ALA A 187 22.65 -20.04 -5.64
C ALA A 187 21.61 -20.96 -6.32
N GLY A 188 20.41 -20.43 -6.61
CA GLY A 188 19.49 -21.17 -7.49
C GLY A 188 17.99 -21.17 -7.15
N VAL A 189 17.48 -20.45 -6.17
CA VAL A 189 16.02 -20.34 -6.00
C VAL A 189 15.53 -19.08 -6.72
N PRO A 190 14.75 -19.20 -7.83
CA PRO A 190 14.14 -18.02 -8.44
C PRO A 190 13.15 -17.39 -7.45
N SER A 191 13.30 -16.09 -7.21
CA SER A 191 12.32 -15.31 -6.50
C SER A 191 10.98 -15.40 -7.24
N PRO A 192 9.85 -15.64 -6.55
CA PRO A 192 8.56 -15.61 -7.23
C PRO A 192 8.38 -14.23 -7.86
N ALA A 193 8.05 -14.24 -9.15
CA ALA A 193 7.75 -13.02 -9.89
C ALA A 193 6.58 -12.31 -9.24
N SER A 194 6.77 -11.08 -8.83
CA SER A 194 5.69 -10.21 -8.37
C SER A 194 4.78 -9.93 -9.57
N THR A 195 3.73 -10.71 -9.67
CA THR A 195 2.64 -10.45 -10.59
C THR A 195 1.63 -9.55 -9.90
N THR A 196 1.76 -8.27 -10.11
CA THR A 196 0.63 -7.34 -10.09
C THR A 196 1.04 -6.12 -10.87
N GLY A 197 0.21 -5.73 -11.82
CA GLY A 197 0.44 -4.67 -12.80
C GLY A 197 0.50 -3.24 -12.23
N LEU A 198 1.28 -3.07 -11.17
CA LEU A 198 1.66 -1.76 -10.68
C LEU A 198 2.89 -1.32 -11.48
N THR A 199 2.70 -0.38 -12.36
CA THR A 199 3.79 0.30 -13.06
C THR A 199 4.83 0.77 -12.03
N PRO A 200 6.13 0.50 -12.24
CA PRO A 200 7.16 0.94 -11.31
C PRO A 200 7.11 2.45 -11.20
N ALA A 201 6.84 2.96 -9.99
CA ALA A 201 6.64 4.38 -9.76
C ALA A 201 7.96 5.15 -9.68
N CYS A 202 9.05 4.48 -9.33
CA CYS A 202 10.41 5.00 -9.21
C CYS A 202 11.45 4.16 -9.95
#